data_20955e028a05d25e7bb8d550a13b8b42
#
_entry.id   20955e028a05d25e7bb8d550a13b8b42
#
_cell.length_a   1.000
_cell.length_b   1.000
_cell.length_c   1.000
_cell.angle_alpha   90.00
_cell.angle_beta   90.00
_cell.angle_gamma   90.00
#
_symmetry.space_group_name_H-M   'P 1'
#
loop_
_entity.id
_entity.type
_entity.pdbx_description
1 polymer ?
#
loop_
_entity_poly.entity_id
_entity_poly.type
_entity_poly.pdbx_seq_one_letter_code
_entity_poly.pdbx_strand_id
1 'polypeptide(L)'
;MRNHIALATLFVSAFAGGIGAQRCRGCTPAEDTIVRTHFAPALGLHFGSPQKASAALGVVLGETWQRNGADHSRLLALYAEPGVSAGRASIAFLDYGHGQFGSGIGMAATAMRTWNDPWSARDNMTYAGAEILLWPIVFVGPRIGMFHTVSGTTNKPWFMSFDFGIGL
;
A
#
# COMPACT_ATOMS: atom_id res chain seq x y z
N MET A 1 27.13 -11.24 -11.07
CA MET A 1 25.71 -11.53 -10.80
C MET A 1 25.43 -12.00 -9.36
N ARG A 2 26.11 -11.49 -8.34
CA ARG A 2 26.02 -12.01 -6.96
C ARG A 2 25.51 -10.98 -5.92
N ASN A 3 25.27 -9.72 -6.32
CA ASN A 3 24.99 -8.64 -5.37
C ASN A 3 23.52 -8.18 -5.28
N HIS A 4 22.61 -8.81 -6.03
CA HIS A 4 21.21 -8.34 -6.05
C HIS A 4 20.29 -9.04 -5.04
N ILE A 5 20.75 -10.15 -4.42
CA ILE A 5 19.93 -10.90 -3.45
C ILE A 5 20.02 -10.29 -2.04
N ALA A 6 21.10 -9.59 -1.72
CA ALA A 6 21.30 -9.01 -0.38
C ALA A 6 20.39 -7.81 -0.08
N LEU A 7 19.91 -7.10 -1.12
CA LEU A 7 19.07 -5.92 -0.92
C LEU A 7 17.62 -6.27 -0.52
N ALA A 8 17.09 -7.38 -1.06
CA ALA A 8 15.73 -7.81 -0.75
C ALA A 8 15.56 -8.28 0.69
N THR A 9 16.61 -8.84 1.29
CA THR A 9 16.55 -9.38 2.66
C THR A 9 16.62 -8.27 3.73
N LEU A 10 17.19 -7.12 3.40
CA LEU A 10 17.29 -5.98 4.34
C LEU A 10 15.94 -5.25 4.54
N PHE A 11 15.05 -5.30 3.55
CA PHE A 11 13.75 -4.60 3.61
C PHE A 11 12.72 -5.31 4.50
N VAL A 12 12.81 -6.63 4.66
CA VAL A 12 11.86 -7.40 5.48
C VAL A 12 12.16 -7.27 6.98
N SER A 13 13.42 -7.05 7.35
CA SER A 13 13.83 -6.98 8.75
C SER A 13 13.55 -5.64 9.44
N ALA A 14 13.35 -4.56 8.69
CA ALA A 14 13.05 -3.25 9.28
C ALA A 14 11.62 -3.14 9.85
N PHE A 15 10.69 -4.00 9.43
CA PHE A 15 9.31 -4.02 9.90
C PHE A 15 9.08 -4.90 11.15
N ALA A 16 10.02 -5.77 11.51
CA ALA A 16 9.86 -6.69 12.64
C ALA A 16 10.19 -6.07 14.01
N GLY A 17 10.69 -4.86 14.05
CA GLY A 17 11.15 -4.20 15.27
C GLY A 17 10.15 -3.21 15.85
N GLY A 18 9.09 -3.70 16.55
CA GLY A 18 8.26 -2.73 17.27
C GLY A 18 6.93 -3.22 17.83
N ILE A 19 6.57 -4.48 17.68
CA ILE A 19 5.32 -5.01 18.27
C ILE A 19 5.67 -5.84 19.51
N GLY A 20 6.08 -5.16 20.57
CA GLY A 20 6.10 -5.74 21.90
C GLY A 20 4.66 -5.83 22.42
N ALA A 21 3.97 -6.94 22.16
CA ALA A 21 2.68 -7.22 22.77
C ALA A 21 2.89 -7.46 24.27
N GLN A 22 2.62 -6.48 25.10
CA GLN A 22 2.43 -6.70 26.53
C GLN A 22 1.11 -7.45 26.73
N ARG A 23 1.19 -8.76 27.01
CA ARG A 23 0.04 -9.52 27.48
C ARG A 23 -0.42 -8.99 28.82
N CYS A 24 -1.60 -8.45 28.88
CA CYS A 24 -2.26 -8.16 30.13
C CYS A 24 -2.59 -9.49 30.86
N ARG A 25 -1.96 -9.74 32.01
CA ARG A 25 -2.28 -10.89 32.87
C ARG A 25 -3.48 -10.48 33.73
N GLY A 26 -4.67 -11.00 33.44
CA GLY A 26 -5.84 -10.82 34.29
C GLY A 26 -6.98 -9.99 33.71
N CYS A 27 -6.97 -9.64 32.46
CA CYS A 27 -8.08 -8.92 31.82
C CYS A 27 -9.20 -9.87 31.42
N THR A 28 -10.43 -9.53 31.74
CA THR A 28 -11.63 -10.26 31.29
C THR A 28 -11.86 -10.02 29.79
N PRO A 29 -12.42 -10.99 29.03
CA PRO A 29 -12.47 -10.94 27.55
C PRO A 29 -13.30 -9.80 26.93
N ALA A 30 -13.93 -8.95 27.72
CA ALA A 30 -14.83 -7.90 27.24
C ALA A 30 -14.24 -6.48 27.26
N GLU A 31 -13.02 -6.27 27.73
CA GLU A 31 -12.51 -4.91 28.05
C GLU A 31 -11.19 -4.51 27.36
N ASP A 32 -10.69 -5.29 26.41
CA ASP A 32 -9.37 -5.02 25.88
C ASP A 32 -9.39 -4.22 24.59
N THR A 33 -9.46 -2.91 24.74
CA THR A 33 -9.10 -2.02 23.64
C THR A 33 -7.87 -1.23 24.04
N ILE A 34 -6.68 -1.83 23.96
CA ILE A 34 -5.45 -1.06 23.99
C ILE A 34 -5.27 -0.43 22.62
N VAL A 35 -5.61 0.82 22.49
CA VAL A 35 -5.35 1.59 21.26
C VAL A 35 -3.91 2.07 21.29
N ARG A 36 -3.14 1.71 20.28
CA ARG A 36 -1.78 2.22 20.08
C ARG A 36 -1.74 3.02 18.78
N THR A 37 -1.31 4.26 18.88
CA THR A 37 -1.07 5.11 17.71
C THR A 37 0.32 4.80 17.15
N HIS A 38 0.39 4.62 15.84
CA HIS A 38 1.63 4.32 15.13
C HIS A 38 1.92 5.41 14.10
N PHE A 39 3.20 5.71 13.98
CA PHE A 39 3.77 6.44 12.86
C PHE A 39 4.92 5.60 12.31
N ALA A 40 4.87 5.26 11.03
CA ALA A 40 5.87 4.42 10.39
C ALA A 40 6.14 4.87 8.95
N PRO A 41 7.35 4.60 8.40
CA PRO A 41 7.58 4.75 6.98
C PRO A 41 6.75 3.73 6.19
N ALA A 42 6.21 4.17 5.05
CA ALA A 42 5.59 3.31 4.05
C ALA A 42 6.63 3.03 2.96
N LEU A 43 6.89 1.77 2.69
CA LEU A 43 7.83 1.32 1.67
C LEU A 43 7.21 0.16 0.89
N GLY A 44 7.37 0.17 -0.44
CA GLY A 44 6.86 -0.90 -1.28
C GLY A 44 7.54 -1.00 -2.63
N LEU A 45 7.35 -2.15 -3.27
CA LEU A 45 7.77 -2.41 -4.65
C LEU A 45 6.60 -3.02 -5.40
N HIS A 46 6.26 -2.45 -6.55
CA HIS A 46 5.10 -2.87 -7.34
C HIS A 46 5.47 -3.09 -8.80
N PHE A 47 4.74 -4.01 -9.43
CA PHE A 47 4.89 -4.36 -10.85
C PHE A 47 3.50 -4.41 -11.49
N GLY A 48 3.31 -3.70 -12.59
CA GLY A 48 2.05 -3.71 -13.31
C GLY A 48 1.78 -2.45 -14.10
N SER A 49 0.53 -2.31 -14.50
CA SER A 49 0.05 -1.19 -15.29
C SER A 49 -0.35 0.00 -14.43
N PRO A 50 -0.03 1.23 -14.86
CA PRO A 50 0.73 1.61 -16.05
C PRO A 50 2.24 1.75 -15.81
N GLN A 51 2.72 1.61 -14.57
CA GLN A 51 4.07 1.99 -14.13
C GLN A 51 5.16 1.04 -14.56
N LYS A 52 4.84 -0.20 -14.99
CA LYS A 52 5.74 -1.33 -15.26
C LYS A 52 6.40 -1.83 -13.97
N ALA A 53 7.30 -1.06 -13.40
CA ALA A 53 7.91 -1.28 -12.10
C ALA A 53 7.98 0.03 -11.35
N SER A 54 7.76 0.02 -10.05
CA SER A 54 7.76 1.21 -9.20
C SER A 54 8.18 0.91 -7.77
N ALA A 55 8.58 1.95 -7.04
CA ALA A 55 8.91 1.89 -5.63
C ALA A 55 8.06 2.91 -4.87
N ALA A 56 7.31 2.46 -3.87
CA ALA A 56 6.53 3.32 -3.00
C ALA A 56 7.37 3.83 -1.83
N LEU A 57 7.23 5.13 -1.52
CA LEU A 57 7.87 5.81 -0.42
C LEU A 57 6.88 6.75 0.24
N GLY A 58 6.71 6.66 1.55
CA GLY A 58 5.74 7.50 2.24
C GLY A 58 5.74 7.32 3.74
N VAL A 59 4.60 7.67 4.33
CA VAL A 59 4.35 7.56 5.77
C VAL A 59 2.99 6.95 6.02
N VAL A 60 2.89 6.22 7.11
CA VAL A 60 1.65 5.63 7.62
C VAL A 60 1.40 6.18 9.01
N LEU A 61 0.15 6.61 9.24
CA LEU A 61 -0.39 7.00 10.53
C LEU A 61 -1.56 6.08 10.85
N GLY A 62 -1.68 5.61 12.08
CA GLY A 62 -2.85 4.84 12.42
C GLY A 62 -2.88 4.30 13.83
N GLU A 63 -3.86 3.48 14.07
CA GLU A 63 -4.16 2.90 15.37
C GLU A 63 -4.27 1.38 15.23
N THR A 64 -3.75 0.70 16.24
CA THR A 64 -3.93 -0.75 16.40
C THR A 64 -4.65 -1.01 17.69
N TRP A 65 -5.63 -1.90 17.66
CA TRP A 65 -6.36 -2.38 18.85
C TRP A 65 -6.48 -3.90 18.81
N GLN A 66 -6.67 -4.47 19.97
CA GLN A 66 -6.90 -5.91 20.10
C GLN A 66 -8.40 -6.19 20.33
N ARG A 67 -8.94 -7.12 19.57
CA ARG A 67 -10.32 -7.59 19.71
C ARG A 67 -10.36 -9.10 19.58
N ASN A 68 -10.91 -9.77 20.61
CA ASN A 68 -11.01 -11.26 20.65
C ASN A 68 -9.66 -11.97 20.41
N GLY A 69 -8.57 -11.41 20.92
CA GLY A 69 -7.24 -11.96 20.76
C GLY A 69 -6.60 -11.77 19.37
N ALA A 70 -7.26 -11.07 18.48
CA ALA A 70 -6.72 -10.67 17.17
C ALA A 70 -6.43 -9.16 17.15
N ASP A 71 -5.27 -8.80 16.59
CA ASP A 71 -4.92 -7.41 16.38
C ASP A 71 -5.60 -6.89 15.12
N HIS A 72 -6.13 -5.68 15.20
CA HIS A 72 -6.72 -4.94 14.09
C HIS A 72 -6.02 -3.60 13.96
N SER A 73 -5.83 -3.12 12.74
CA SER A 73 -5.22 -1.80 12.50
C SER A 73 -6.00 -1.03 11.47
N ARG A 74 -6.18 0.27 11.73
CA ARG A 74 -6.65 1.25 10.76
C ARG A 74 -5.56 2.25 10.50
N LEU A 75 -5.20 2.40 9.25
CA LEU A 75 -4.06 3.19 8.85
C LEU A 75 -4.46 4.19 7.79
N LEU A 76 -3.93 5.39 7.89
CA LEU A 76 -3.92 6.38 6.84
C LEU A 76 -2.49 6.45 6.28
N ALA A 77 -2.34 6.20 4.99
CA ALA A 77 -1.04 6.27 4.33
C ALA A 77 -1.01 7.44 3.34
N LEU A 78 0.12 8.14 3.31
CA LEU A 78 0.45 9.13 2.30
C LEU A 78 1.75 8.70 1.66
N TYR A 79 1.73 8.42 0.36
CA TYR A 79 2.92 7.92 -0.33
C TYR A 79 3.02 8.42 -1.77
N ALA A 80 4.25 8.54 -2.24
CA ALA A 80 4.61 8.74 -3.63
C ALA A 80 5.24 7.45 -4.18
N GLU A 81 5.00 7.18 -5.45
CA GLU A 81 5.44 5.97 -6.10
C GLU A 81 6.01 6.29 -7.48
N PRO A 82 7.28 6.68 -7.56
CA PRO A 82 7.98 6.80 -8.83
C PRO A 82 8.14 5.43 -9.49
N GLY A 83 7.83 5.35 -10.76
CA GLY A 83 7.97 4.14 -11.57
C GLY A 83 8.66 4.40 -12.89
N VAL A 84 8.89 3.35 -13.67
CA VAL A 84 9.60 3.40 -14.95
C VAL A 84 8.83 4.20 -16.00
N SER A 85 7.51 4.04 -16.08
CA SER A 85 6.68 4.67 -17.11
C SER A 85 5.52 5.50 -16.56
N ALA A 86 5.40 5.61 -15.25
CA ALA A 86 4.48 6.53 -14.59
C ALA A 86 4.92 6.76 -13.14
N GLY A 87 4.51 7.89 -12.56
CA GLY A 87 4.61 8.15 -11.14
C GLY A 87 3.25 8.48 -10.57
N ARG A 88 3.01 8.08 -9.32
CA ARG A 88 1.76 8.41 -8.63
C ARG A 88 1.99 8.96 -7.23
N ALA A 89 1.02 9.70 -6.74
CA ALA A 89 0.92 10.14 -5.36
C ALA A 89 -0.47 9.78 -4.84
N SER A 90 -0.52 9.16 -3.67
CA SER A 90 -1.74 8.55 -3.15
C SER A 90 -1.96 8.86 -1.69
N ILE A 91 -3.24 9.01 -1.32
CA ILE A 91 -3.72 8.96 0.05
C ILE A 91 -4.56 7.71 0.16
N ALA A 92 -4.20 6.81 1.06
CA ALA A 92 -4.88 5.53 1.24
C ALA A 92 -5.40 5.37 2.67
N PHE A 93 -6.60 4.82 2.79
CA PHE A 93 -7.16 4.31 4.03
C PHE A 93 -7.10 2.78 3.98
N LEU A 94 -6.56 2.18 5.04
CA LEU A 94 -6.26 0.76 5.11
C LEU A 94 -6.90 0.19 6.38
N ASP A 95 -7.58 -0.94 6.22
CA ASP A 95 -8.10 -1.74 7.34
C ASP A 95 -7.38 -3.09 7.30
N TYR A 96 -6.70 -3.38 8.38
CA TYR A 96 -5.80 -4.52 8.46
C TYR A 96 -6.16 -5.38 9.67
N GLY A 97 -6.55 -6.62 9.42
CA GLY A 97 -6.80 -7.61 10.45
C GLY A 97 -5.64 -8.57 10.56
N HIS A 98 -5.00 -8.62 11.72
CA HIS A 98 -3.94 -9.58 11.99
C HIS A 98 -4.55 -10.96 12.30
N GLY A 99 -5.24 -11.54 11.32
CA GLY A 99 -5.55 -12.97 11.34
C GLY A 99 -4.28 -13.81 11.13
N GLN A 100 -4.40 -15.11 11.08
CA GLN A 100 -3.27 -16.04 10.95
C GLN A 100 -2.31 -15.71 9.78
N PHE A 101 -2.76 -14.96 8.77
CA PHE A 101 -1.98 -14.55 7.59
C PHE A 101 -1.88 -13.03 7.40
N GLY A 102 -2.43 -12.21 8.34
CA GLY A 102 -2.36 -10.76 8.28
C GLY A 102 -2.96 -10.16 7.01
N SER A 103 -4.22 -10.46 6.72
CA SER A 103 -4.93 -9.93 5.56
C SER A 103 -5.43 -8.51 5.79
N GLY A 104 -5.54 -7.74 4.72
CA GLY A 104 -6.05 -6.37 4.75
C GLY A 104 -6.70 -5.94 3.45
N ILE A 105 -7.48 -4.88 3.55
CA ILE A 105 -8.09 -4.19 2.42
C ILE A 105 -7.86 -2.68 2.58
N GLY A 106 -7.68 -2.00 1.46
CA GLY A 106 -7.55 -0.56 1.46
C GLY A 106 -8.20 0.10 0.26
N MET A 107 -8.41 1.40 0.38
CA MET A 107 -8.85 2.28 -0.70
C MET A 107 -7.93 3.48 -0.76
N ALA A 108 -7.55 3.89 -1.97
CA ALA A 108 -6.72 5.07 -2.18
C ALA A 108 -7.36 6.03 -3.18
N ALA A 109 -7.15 7.32 -2.93
CA ALA A 109 -7.30 8.37 -3.94
C ALA A 109 -5.91 8.68 -4.49
N THR A 110 -5.77 8.64 -5.82
CA THR A 110 -4.48 8.68 -6.48
C THR A 110 -4.46 9.69 -7.62
N ALA A 111 -3.43 10.53 -7.65
CA ALA A 111 -3.03 11.31 -8.81
C ALA A 111 -1.83 10.65 -9.48
N MET A 112 -1.82 10.58 -10.82
CA MET A 112 -0.78 9.90 -11.58
C MET A 112 -0.37 10.71 -12.81
N ARG A 113 0.93 10.68 -13.11
CA ARG A 113 1.50 11.21 -14.35
C ARG A 113 2.22 10.08 -15.09
N THR A 114 1.97 9.97 -16.39
CA THR A 114 2.58 8.95 -17.27
C THR A 114 3.67 9.53 -18.16
N TRP A 115 4.65 8.70 -18.50
CA TRP A 115 5.76 8.93 -19.43
C TRP A 115 6.33 7.58 -19.90
N ASN A 116 7.20 7.59 -20.94
CA ASN A 116 7.97 6.41 -21.38
C ASN A 116 7.13 5.15 -21.67
N ASP A 117 6.12 5.29 -22.54
CA ASP A 117 5.34 4.16 -23.04
C ASP A 117 4.68 3.34 -21.89
N PRO A 118 3.74 3.92 -21.15
CA PRO A 118 3.04 3.25 -20.06
C PRO A 118 2.14 2.12 -20.57
N TRP A 119 2.00 1.04 -19.76
CA TRP A 119 1.01 0.01 -20.07
C TRP A 119 -0.41 0.51 -19.80
N SER A 120 -1.34 0.21 -20.72
CA SER A 120 -2.79 0.52 -20.60
C SER A 120 -3.17 2.00 -20.52
N ALA A 121 -2.23 2.92 -20.42
CA ALA A 121 -2.46 4.36 -20.38
C ALA A 121 -1.77 5.04 -21.57
N ARG A 122 -2.09 6.32 -21.78
CA ARG A 122 -1.37 7.12 -22.77
C ARG A 122 -0.18 7.82 -22.14
N ASP A 123 0.81 8.05 -22.97
CA ASP A 123 2.02 8.79 -22.61
C ASP A 123 1.74 10.28 -22.38
N ASN A 124 2.52 10.90 -21.50
CA ASN A 124 2.46 12.34 -21.19
C ASN A 124 1.10 12.87 -20.71
N MET A 125 0.32 12.02 -20.04
CA MET A 125 -1.00 12.37 -19.52
C MET A 125 -1.00 12.43 -17.99
N THR A 126 -1.93 13.23 -17.45
CA THR A 126 -2.21 13.25 -16.01
C THR A 126 -3.58 12.67 -15.76
N TYR A 127 -3.66 11.82 -14.75
CA TYR A 127 -4.86 11.09 -14.36
C TYR A 127 -5.14 11.30 -12.87
N ALA A 128 -6.41 11.23 -12.50
CA ALA A 128 -6.84 11.08 -11.12
C ALA A 128 -7.80 9.90 -11.03
N GLY A 129 -7.77 9.18 -9.93
CA GLY A 129 -8.59 8.00 -9.77
C GLY A 129 -8.63 7.46 -8.37
N ALA A 130 -9.25 6.30 -8.24
CA ALA A 130 -9.33 5.54 -7.00
C ALA A 130 -8.81 4.12 -7.22
N GLU A 131 -8.24 3.57 -6.17
CA GLU A 131 -7.66 2.22 -6.16
C GLU A 131 -8.19 1.42 -4.98
N ILE A 132 -8.34 0.12 -5.18
CA ILE A 132 -8.57 -0.87 -4.13
C ILE A 132 -7.28 -1.66 -3.98
N LEU A 133 -6.82 -1.77 -2.73
CA LEU A 133 -5.63 -2.50 -2.34
C LEU A 133 -6.08 -3.74 -1.57
N LEU A 134 -5.56 -4.89 -1.95
CA LEU A 134 -5.92 -6.17 -1.33
C LEU A 134 -4.65 -6.87 -0.89
N TRP A 135 -4.57 -7.24 0.38
CA TRP A 135 -3.46 -8.02 0.93
C TRP A 135 -3.99 -9.34 1.49
N PRO A 136 -4.05 -10.39 0.70
CA PRO A 136 -4.43 -11.73 1.19
C PRO A 136 -3.38 -12.31 2.14
N ILE A 137 -2.14 -11.85 2.03
CA ILE A 137 -1.01 -12.20 2.89
C ILE A 137 -0.29 -10.89 3.26
N VAL A 138 0.34 -10.86 4.41
CA VAL A 138 1.04 -9.67 4.97
C VAL A 138 1.72 -8.83 3.91
N PHE A 139 1.17 -7.64 3.64
CA PHE A 139 1.69 -6.64 2.70
C PHE A 139 2.03 -7.14 1.28
N VAL A 140 1.47 -8.27 0.85
CA VAL A 140 1.64 -8.79 -0.51
C VAL A 140 0.28 -8.94 -1.17
N GLY A 141 0.07 -8.29 -2.30
CA GLY A 141 -1.19 -8.43 -2.99
C GLY A 141 -1.39 -7.54 -4.21
N PRO A 142 -2.53 -7.73 -4.88
CA PRO A 142 -2.93 -6.93 -6.01
C PRO A 142 -3.49 -5.57 -5.60
N ARG A 143 -3.35 -4.62 -6.51
CA ARG A 143 -3.99 -3.32 -6.48
C ARG A 143 -4.70 -3.12 -7.81
N ILE A 144 -5.95 -2.68 -7.75
CA ILE A 144 -6.81 -2.45 -8.91
C ILE A 144 -7.29 -1.01 -8.83
N GLY A 145 -7.13 -0.24 -9.90
CA GLY A 145 -7.55 1.14 -9.95
C GLY A 145 -8.35 1.50 -11.19
N MET A 146 -9.16 2.55 -11.05
CA MET A 146 -9.85 3.19 -12.15
C MET A 146 -9.48 4.67 -12.18
N PHE A 147 -9.04 5.15 -13.34
CA PHE A 147 -8.47 6.46 -13.54
C PHE A 147 -9.14 7.21 -14.66
N HIS A 148 -9.32 8.51 -14.45
CA HIS A 148 -9.82 9.45 -15.45
C HIS A 148 -8.74 10.47 -15.79
N THR A 149 -8.63 10.83 -17.06
CA THR A 149 -7.72 11.88 -17.54
C THR A 149 -8.16 13.24 -17.03
N VAL A 150 -7.26 13.94 -16.35
CA VAL A 150 -7.47 15.34 -15.88
C VAL A 150 -6.67 16.35 -16.69
N SER A 151 -5.62 15.92 -17.39
CA SER A 151 -4.84 16.80 -18.26
C SER A 151 -4.27 16.03 -19.44
N GLY A 152 -4.37 16.61 -20.64
CA GLY A 152 -3.99 16.04 -21.92
C GLY A 152 -5.22 15.77 -22.80
N THR A 153 -4.97 15.51 -24.08
CA THR A 153 -6.05 15.26 -25.06
C THR A 153 -6.17 13.77 -25.36
N THR A 154 -7.31 13.16 -25.08
CA THR A 154 -7.56 11.75 -25.37
C THR A 154 -9.01 11.49 -25.74
N ASN A 155 -9.24 10.54 -26.64
CA ASN A 155 -10.56 9.97 -26.95
C ASN A 155 -10.95 8.82 -26.01
N LYS A 156 -10.04 8.38 -25.12
CA LYS A 156 -10.28 7.36 -24.10
C LYS A 156 -9.93 7.95 -22.73
N PRO A 157 -10.87 8.68 -22.10
CA PRO A 157 -10.57 9.38 -20.85
C PRO A 157 -10.39 8.45 -19.64
N TRP A 158 -10.87 7.21 -19.73
CA TRP A 158 -10.80 6.22 -18.64
C TRP A 158 -9.86 5.08 -18.96
N PHE A 159 -9.15 4.60 -17.96
CA PHE A 159 -8.46 3.31 -18.01
C PHE A 159 -8.45 2.62 -16.64
N MET A 160 -8.24 1.32 -16.66
CA MET A 160 -8.02 0.52 -15.46
C MET A 160 -6.56 0.21 -15.28
N SER A 161 -6.06 0.32 -14.05
CA SER A 161 -4.75 -0.16 -13.65
C SER A 161 -4.86 -1.48 -12.92
N PHE A 162 -3.86 -2.29 -13.06
CA PHE A 162 -3.66 -3.49 -12.28
C PHE A 162 -2.17 -3.65 -11.98
N ASP A 163 -1.83 -3.72 -10.73
CA ASP A 163 -0.48 -4.02 -10.30
C ASP A 163 -0.48 -4.99 -9.11
N PHE A 164 0.66 -5.59 -8.88
CA PHE A 164 0.92 -6.51 -7.81
C PHE A 164 2.23 -6.13 -7.15
N GLY A 165 2.28 -6.19 -5.83
CA GLY A 165 3.48 -5.76 -5.12
C GLY A 165 3.60 -6.29 -3.71
N ILE A 166 4.67 -5.85 -3.08
CA ILE A 166 4.99 -6.08 -1.69
C ILE A 166 5.21 -4.73 -1.01
N GLY A 167 4.63 -4.57 0.15
CA GLY A 167 4.64 -3.32 0.91
C GLY A 167 3.43 -2.45 0.63
N LEU A 168 3.55 -1.18 0.96
CA LEU A 168 2.51 -0.15 0.78
C LEU A 168 2.77 0.65 -0.46
#